data_c1504de559a297138c5b79700cea586d
#
_entry.id   c1504de559a297138c5b79700cea586d
#
_cell.length_a   1.000
_cell.length_b   1.000
_cell.length_c   1.000
_cell.angle_alpha   90.00
_cell.angle_beta   90.00
_cell.angle_gamma   90.00
#
_symmetry.space_group_name_H-M   'P 1'
#
loop_
_entity.id
_entity.type
_entity.pdbx_description
1 polymer ?
#
loop_
_entity_poly.entity_id
_entity_poly.type
_entity_poly.pdbx_seq_one_letter_code
_entity_poly.pdbx_strand_id
1 'polypeptide(L)'
;MMYADIIVDISHEKLDRSFQYRVPQELESQIHIGMVVSIPFGNGNHERRGYVIGLSREPKLAPVKIKPFKEICSSEETTEEKLIALAAWMKERYGSTMAQALKTVLPVREKVKSKEKRYVLLNIDREEALALAQNLEKGRCKARARLLRALCEEPKLDYTRASKELGMTAAVIAPLVEQGLVHIQQDEIYRIPIEEGSIPREKLSSLTEAQQEVLCQIQEEWQKETPRPVLIHGVTGSGKTQVYMKLIEQVVAQGKQVIVLIPEISLTYQTVRRFYGWFGDKVSVLNSRLSMGERYDQFRRAKRGENPDHGGTAFRSFYTFFQPGTYHN
;
A
#
# COMPACT_ATOMS: atom_id res chain seq x y z
N MET A 1 -4.00 -4.57 35.38
CA MET A 1 -3.69 -5.83 34.66
C MET A 1 -4.67 -5.90 33.48
N MET A 2 -4.17 -6.04 32.29
CA MET A 2 -4.96 -6.01 31.05
C MET A 2 -4.97 -7.40 30.41
N TYR A 3 -6.07 -7.74 29.74
CA TYR A 3 -6.26 -8.99 29.03
C TYR A 3 -6.64 -8.70 27.59
N ALA A 4 -6.16 -9.54 26.68
CA ALA A 4 -6.46 -9.46 25.24
C ALA A 4 -7.26 -10.70 24.81
N ASP A 5 -8.38 -10.49 24.13
CA ASP A 5 -9.10 -11.54 23.42
C ASP A 5 -8.44 -11.72 22.05
N ILE A 6 -7.99 -12.94 21.79
CA ILE A 6 -7.14 -13.24 20.62
C ILE A 6 -7.76 -14.37 19.80
N ILE A 7 -7.86 -14.17 18.50
CA ILE A 7 -8.12 -15.23 17.51
C ILE A 7 -6.78 -15.81 17.07
N VAL A 8 -6.61 -17.12 17.27
CA VAL A 8 -5.39 -17.81 16.85
C VAL A 8 -5.36 -17.97 15.33
N ASP A 9 -4.21 -17.77 14.71
CA ASP A 9 -4.01 -17.93 13.27
C ASP A 9 -3.98 -19.43 12.86
N ILE A 10 -5.08 -20.11 13.11
CA ILE A 10 -5.32 -21.51 12.74
C ILE A 10 -6.69 -21.60 12.11
N SER A 11 -6.73 -22.03 10.84
CA SER A 11 -8.01 -22.20 10.11
C SER A 11 -8.63 -23.56 10.42
N HIS A 12 -9.17 -23.72 11.63
CA HIS A 12 -9.84 -24.94 12.06
C HIS A 12 -11.11 -24.59 12.85
N GLU A 13 -12.26 -25.12 12.43
CA GLU A 13 -13.58 -24.79 13.00
C GLU A 13 -13.66 -24.94 14.53
N LYS A 14 -13.09 -26.01 15.10
CA LYS A 14 -13.09 -26.24 16.55
C LYS A 14 -12.29 -25.19 17.33
N LEU A 15 -11.42 -24.44 16.65
CA LEU A 15 -10.58 -23.39 17.23
C LEU A 15 -11.06 -22.00 16.85
N ASP A 16 -12.19 -21.89 16.15
CA ASP A 16 -12.77 -20.62 15.69
C ASP A 16 -13.50 -19.89 16.81
N ARG A 17 -12.77 -19.58 17.87
CA ARG A 17 -13.17 -18.81 19.03
C ARG A 17 -12.05 -17.92 19.55
N SER A 18 -12.39 -16.91 20.33
CA SER A 18 -11.39 -16.11 21.00
C SER A 18 -10.81 -16.83 22.22
N PHE A 19 -9.53 -16.66 22.41
CA PHE A 19 -8.80 -17.11 23.60
C PHE A 19 -8.28 -15.88 24.33
N GLN A 20 -8.46 -15.82 25.64
CA GLN A 20 -7.99 -14.70 26.43
C GLN A 20 -6.56 -14.93 26.91
N TYR A 21 -5.70 -13.92 26.69
CA TYR A 21 -4.32 -13.90 27.15
C TYR A 21 -4.07 -12.68 28.03
N ARG A 22 -3.15 -12.81 28.96
CA ARG A 22 -2.70 -11.69 29.79
C ARG A 22 -1.74 -10.83 28.97
N VAL A 23 -1.94 -9.50 29.03
CA VAL A 23 -1.01 -8.54 28.45
C VAL A 23 0.17 -8.36 29.40
N PRO A 24 1.44 -8.53 28.95
CA PRO A 24 2.60 -8.17 29.75
C PRO A 24 2.56 -6.68 30.11
N GLN A 25 2.95 -6.35 31.34
CA GLN A 25 2.85 -4.98 31.87
C GLN A 25 3.60 -3.96 31.00
N GLU A 26 4.72 -4.38 30.42
CA GLU A 26 5.58 -3.56 29.54
C GLU A 26 4.90 -3.24 28.19
N LEU A 27 3.90 -4.04 27.80
CA LEU A 27 3.19 -3.91 26.54
C LEU A 27 1.78 -3.32 26.69
N GLU A 28 1.31 -3.05 27.92
CA GLU A 28 -0.05 -2.52 28.17
C GLU A 28 -0.31 -1.17 27.47
N SER A 29 0.73 -0.33 27.31
CA SER A 29 0.62 0.97 26.63
C SER A 29 0.73 0.90 25.12
N GLN A 30 1.22 -0.21 24.59
CA GLN A 30 1.50 -0.38 23.16
C GLN A 30 0.45 -1.24 22.46
N ILE A 31 -0.28 -2.07 23.21
CA ILE A 31 -1.24 -3.02 22.64
C ILE A 31 -2.53 -2.33 22.21
N HIS A 32 -2.97 -2.62 20.99
CA HIS A 32 -4.22 -2.14 20.43
C HIS A 32 -4.98 -3.27 19.73
N ILE A 33 -6.30 -3.11 19.64
CA ILE A 33 -7.14 -4.01 18.84
C ILE A 33 -6.63 -4.03 17.39
N GLY A 34 -6.56 -5.22 16.81
CA GLY A 34 -6.06 -5.43 15.46
C GLY A 34 -4.57 -5.76 15.36
N MET A 35 -3.82 -5.66 16.42
CA MET A 35 -2.42 -6.08 16.42
C MET A 35 -2.27 -7.59 16.32
N VAL A 36 -1.15 -8.00 15.75
CA VAL A 36 -0.71 -9.40 15.73
C VAL A 36 0.30 -9.63 16.83
N VAL A 37 0.06 -10.65 17.62
CA VAL A 37 0.90 -11.03 18.75
C VAL A 37 1.37 -12.47 18.63
N SER A 38 2.51 -12.78 19.24
CA SER A 38 3.00 -14.15 19.39
C SER A 38 2.49 -14.73 20.70
N ILE A 39 1.75 -15.83 20.61
CA ILE A 39 1.10 -16.49 21.75
C ILE A 39 1.60 -17.93 21.93
N PRO A 40 1.73 -18.41 23.18
CA PRO A 40 1.92 -19.83 23.45
C PRO A 40 0.57 -20.56 23.32
N PHE A 41 0.46 -21.51 22.38
CA PHE A 41 -0.79 -22.22 22.11
C PHE A 41 -0.65 -23.73 22.20
N GLY A 42 -1.70 -24.40 22.70
CA GLY A 42 -1.75 -25.85 22.85
C GLY A 42 -0.98 -26.38 24.06
N ASN A 43 -0.94 -27.73 24.21
CA ASN A 43 -0.31 -28.40 25.36
C ASN A 43 1.22 -28.26 25.37
N GLY A 44 1.83 -28.11 24.19
CA GLY A 44 3.27 -27.90 24.02
C GLY A 44 3.72 -26.45 24.05
N ASN A 45 2.83 -25.47 24.30
CA ASN A 45 3.12 -24.05 24.25
C ASN A 45 3.83 -23.62 22.94
N HIS A 46 3.44 -24.25 21.82
CA HIS A 46 3.99 -23.88 20.51
C HIS A 46 3.67 -22.44 20.20
N GLU A 47 4.65 -21.74 19.70
CA GLU A 47 4.50 -20.35 19.33
C GLU A 47 3.61 -20.22 18.09
N ARG A 48 2.55 -19.42 18.23
CA ARG A 48 1.58 -19.14 17.15
C ARG A 48 1.29 -17.65 17.09
N ARG A 49 0.92 -17.20 15.91
CA ARG A 49 0.41 -15.84 15.74
C ARG A 49 -1.07 -15.80 16.14
N GLY A 50 -1.50 -14.67 16.70
CA GLY A 50 -2.89 -14.41 17.01
C GLY A 50 -3.24 -12.95 16.77
N TYR A 51 -4.49 -12.70 16.45
CA TYR A 51 -5.02 -11.36 16.19
C TYR A 51 -5.78 -10.86 17.41
N VAL A 52 -5.43 -9.70 17.92
CA VAL A 52 -6.12 -9.05 19.02
C VAL A 52 -7.44 -8.49 18.52
N ILE A 53 -8.55 -9.01 19.04
CA ILE A 53 -9.90 -8.59 18.65
C ILE A 53 -10.62 -7.82 19.74
N GLY A 54 -10.10 -7.82 20.97
CA GLY A 54 -10.66 -7.11 22.11
C GLY A 54 -9.66 -6.97 23.24
N LEU A 55 -9.84 -5.93 24.05
CA LEU A 55 -9.07 -5.67 25.27
C LEU A 55 -10.03 -5.50 26.44
N SER A 56 -9.71 -6.09 27.60
CA SER A 56 -10.51 -5.98 28.81
C SER A 56 -9.63 -5.92 30.06
N ARG A 57 -10.19 -5.41 31.16
CA ARG A 57 -9.55 -5.47 32.45
C ARG A 57 -10.08 -6.63 33.31
N GLU A 58 -11.13 -7.31 32.83
CA GLU A 58 -11.77 -8.41 33.52
C GLU A 58 -11.33 -9.76 32.92
N PRO A 59 -10.88 -10.69 33.76
CA PRO A 59 -10.53 -12.03 33.29
C PRO A 59 -11.80 -12.87 33.10
N LYS A 60 -11.90 -13.54 31.93
CA LYS A 60 -12.98 -14.51 31.64
C LYS A 60 -12.78 -15.86 32.34
N LEU A 61 -11.56 -16.13 32.80
CA LEU A 61 -11.15 -17.34 33.51
C LEU A 61 -10.36 -16.96 34.74
N ALA A 62 -10.14 -17.91 35.66
CA ALA A 62 -9.27 -17.69 36.82
C ALA A 62 -7.89 -17.15 36.33
N PRO A 63 -7.40 -16.01 36.86
CA PRO A 63 -6.21 -15.31 36.37
C PRO A 63 -4.95 -16.22 36.24
N VAL A 64 -4.83 -17.20 37.13
CA VAL A 64 -3.72 -18.18 37.12
C VAL A 64 -3.72 -19.08 35.89
N LYS A 65 -4.88 -19.28 35.26
CA LYS A 65 -5.01 -20.10 34.04
C LYS A 65 -4.77 -19.33 32.75
N ILE A 66 -4.71 -18.01 32.82
CA ILE A 66 -4.53 -17.14 31.64
C ILE A 66 -3.05 -16.92 31.43
N LYS A 67 -2.52 -17.51 30.34
CA LYS A 67 -1.12 -17.34 29.93
C LYS A 67 -0.86 -15.93 29.41
N PRO A 68 0.34 -15.35 29.62
CA PRO A 68 0.73 -14.14 28.90
C PRO A 68 1.04 -14.45 27.45
N PHE A 69 0.83 -13.52 26.54
CA PHE A 69 1.45 -13.57 25.23
C PHE A 69 2.92 -13.10 25.29
N LYS A 70 3.73 -13.39 24.26
CA LYS A 70 5.17 -13.15 24.33
C LYS A 70 5.56 -11.76 23.84
N GLU A 71 5.14 -11.39 22.64
CA GLU A 71 5.56 -10.16 21.99
C GLU A 71 4.52 -9.68 20.97
N ILE A 72 4.63 -8.41 20.59
CA ILE A 72 3.87 -7.82 19.49
C ILE A 72 4.65 -8.04 18.21
N CYS A 73 4.07 -8.76 17.25
CA CYS A 73 4.72 -9.12 15.98
C CYS A 73 4.69 -7.99 14.94
N SER A 74 3.82 -7.00 15.10
CA SER A 74 3.68 -5.89 14.16
C SER A 74 3.72 -4.56 14.91
N SER A 75 4.73 -3.74 14.63
CA SER A 75 4.90 -2.42 15.24
C SER A 75 4.20 -1.29 14.48
N GLU A 76 3.69 -1.50 13.26
CA GLU A 76 3.37 -0.38 12.38
C GLU A 76 1.90 -0.20 11.97
N GLU A 77 1.01 -1.19 12.13
CA GLU A 77 -0.37 -1.01 11.70
C GLU A 77 -1.37 -1.69 12.65
N THR A 78 -2.07 -0.87 13.42
CA THR A 78 -3.31 -1.29 14.06
C THR A 78 -4.33 -1.60 12.99
N THR A 79 -4.87 -2.82 13.01
CA THR A 79 -6.03 -3.13 12.20
C THR A 79 -7.20 -2.32 12.72
N GLU A 80 -7.80 -1.51 11.87
CA GLU A 80 -8.95 -0.70 12.26
C GLU A 80 -10.08 -1.61 12.74
N GLU A 81 -10.81 -1.21 13.78
CA GLU A 81 -11.97 -1.94 14.31
C GLU A 81 -12.98 -2.29 13.21
N LYS A 82 -13.09 -1.42 12.19
CA LYS A 82 -13.93 -1.64 11.00
C LYS A 82 -13.54 -2.89 10.22
N LEU A 83 -12.25 -3.21 10.11
CA LEU A 83 -11.80 -4.41 9.41
C LEU A 83 -12.11 -5.68 10.22
N ILE A 84 -12.05 -5.61 11.54
CA ILE A 84 -12.46 -6.71 12.43
C ILE A 84 -13.97 -6.93 12.33
N ALA A 85 -14.76 -5.87 12.32
CA ALA A 85 -16.20 -5.94 12.11
C ALA A 85 -16.54 -6.52 10.73
N LEU A 86 -15.81 -6.12 9.69
CA LEU A 86 -15.95 -6.70 8.34
C LEU A 86 -15.60 -8.20 8.33
N ALA A 87 -14.54 -8.61 9.00
CA ALA A 87 -14.16 -10.03 9.11
C ALA A 87 -15.24 -10.85 9.83
N ALA A 88 -15.83 -10.30 10.92
CA ALA A 88 -16.93 -10.94 11.64
C ALA A 88 -18.17 -11.08 10.75
N TRP A 89 -18.53 -10.02 10.02
CA TRP A 89 -19.63 -10.08 9.05
C TRP A 89 -19.36 -11.09 7.92
N MET A 90 -18.14 -11.17 7.40
CA MET A 90 -17.76 -12.16 6.38
C MET A 90 -17.88 -13.60 6.91
N LYS A 91 -17.43 -13.84 8.15
CA LYS A 91 -17.58 -15.14 8.80
C LYS A 91 -19.04 -15.60 8.82
N GLU A 92 -19.94 -14.73 9.28
CA GLU A 92 -21.36 -15.04 9.37
C GLU A 92 -22.01 -15.24 8.00
N ARG A 93 -21.64 -14.38 7.04
CA ARG A 93 -22.30 -14.35 5.72
C ARG A 93 -21.84 -15.48 4.80
N TYR A 94 -20.56 -15.88 4.87
CA TYR A 94 -19.94 -16.84 3.95
C TYR A 94 -19.51 -18.15 4.64
N GLY A 95 -19.78 -18.33 5.92
CA GLY A 95 -19.45 -19.55 6.65
C GLY A 95 -17.95 -19.83 6.78
N SER A 96 -17.11 -18.78 6.67
CA SER A 96 -15.65 -18.91 6.86
C SER A 96 -15.30 -18.90 8.35
N THR A 97 -14.06 -19.32 8.68
CA THR A 97 -13.54 -19.09 10.03
C THR A 97 -13.11 -17.64 10.21
N MET A 98 -13.13 -17.14 11.46
CA MET A 98 -12.66 -15.77 11.76
C MET A 98 -11.21 -15.57 11.33
N ALA A 99 -10.36 -16.57 11.48
CA ALA A 99 -8.96 -16.52 11.05
C ALA A 99 -8.85 -16.35 9.51
N GLN A 100 -9.67 -17.05 8.72
CA GLN A 100 -9.72 -16.89 7.27
C GLN A 100 -10.25 -15.51 6.86
N ALA A 101 -11.33 -15.05 7.49
CA ALA A 101 -11.90 -13.73 7.25
C ALA A 101 -10.89 -12.62 7.58
N LEU A 102 -10.20 -12.70 8.73
CA LEU A 102 -9.16 -11.75 9.09
C LEU A 102 -7.99 -11.74 8.10
N LYS A 103 -7.53 -12.89 7.64
CA LYS A 103 -6.49 -12.97 6.58
C LYS A 103 -6.92 -12.29 5.28
N THR A 104 -8.20 -12.34 4.97
CA THR A 104 -8.74 -11.74 3.74
C THR A 104 -8.80 -10.22 3.83
N VAL A 105 -9.24 -9.68 4.98
CA VAL A 105 -9.41 -8.23 5.17
C VAL A 105 -8.13 -7.52 5.60
N LEU A 106 -7.20 -8.26 6.23
CA LEU A 106 -5.95 -7.68 6.66
C LEU A 106 -4.95 -7.60 5.52
N PRO A 107 -4.22 -6.50 5.38
CA PRO A 107 -3.16 -6.41 4.39
C PRO A 107 -2.09 -7.48 4.65
N VAL A 108 -1.44 -7.88 3.59
CA VAL A 108 -0.34 -8.87 3.64
C VAL A 108 0.74 -8.37 4.60
N ARG A 109 0.86 -9.06 5.75
CA ARG A 109 1.75 -8.68 6.86
C ARG A 109 3.05 -9.49 6.87
N GLU A 110 3.64 -9.77 5.74
CA GLU A 110 5.02 -10.25 5.78
C GLU A 110 5.96 -9.05 5.88
N LYS A 111 7.15 -9.28 6.47
CA LYS A 111 8.28 -8.33 6.48
C LYS A 111 8.77 -8.08 5.05
N VAL A 112 7.90 -7.50 4.24
CA VAL A 112 8.27 -7.05 2.90
C VAL A 112 9.09 -5.79 3.14
N LYS A 113 10.41 -5.90 2.95
CA LYS A 113 11.25 -4.71 2.92
C LYS A 113 10.76 -3.84 1.76
N SER A 114 10.44 -2.59 2.07
CA SER A 114 10.19 -1.57 1.05
C SER A 114 11.38 -1.57 0.08
N LYS A 115 11.09 -1.39 -1.20
CA LYS A 115 12.17 -1.20 -2.17
C LYS A 115 12.64 0.24 -2.02
N GLU A 116 13.88 0.43 -1.57
CA GLU A 116 14.48 1.73 -1.43
C GLU A 116 15.38 2.00 -2.63
N LYS A 117 15.26 3.19 -3.20
CA LYS A 117 16.28 3.78 -4.08
C LYS A 117 17.06 4.83 -3.33
N ARG A 118 18.34 4.82 -3.54
CA ARG A 118 19.24 5.82 -3.01
C ARG A 118 19.59 6.80 -4.12
N TYR A 119 19.56 8.05 -3.79
CA TYR A 119 19.94 9.16 -4.66
C TYR A 119 21.06 9.95 -4.01
N VAL A 120 21.95 10.48 -4.83
CA VAL A 120 22.98 11.43 -4.40
C VAL A 120 22.51 12.81 -4.82
N LEU A 121 22.51 13.77 -3.89
CA LEU A 121 22.11 15.16 -4.12
C LEU A 121 23.20 16.11 -3.65
N LEU A 122 23.26 17.30 -4.27
CA LEU A 122 24.13 18.38 -3.81
C LEU A 122 23.57 19.05 -2.55
N ASN A 123 24.47 19.41 -1.62
CA ASN A 123 24.18 20.26 -0.45
C ASN A 123 24.67 21.69 -0.62
N ILE A 124 25.39 21.98 -1.70
CA ILE A 124 25.99 23.26 -2.02
C ILE A 124 25.44 23.80 -3.33
N ASP A 125 25.65 25.08 -3.57
CA ASP A 125 25.19 25.68 -4.81
C ASP A 125 25.96 25.15 -6.03
N ARG A 126 25.29 25.21 -7.18
CA ARG A 126 25.80 24.69 -8.45
C ARG A 126 27.14 25.36 -8.84
N GLU A 127 27.30 26.66 -8.59
CA GLU A 127 28.51 27.40 -8.91
C GLU A 127 29.70 26.96 -8.04
N GLU A 128 29.43 26.75 -6.75
CA GLU A 128 30.42 26.23 -5.80
C GLU A 128 30.85 24.81 -6.15
N ALA A 129 29.87 23.94 -6.52
CA ALA A 129 30.13 22.58 -6.94
C ALA A 129 31.00 22.52 -8.21
N LEU A 130 30.75 23.40 -9.19
CA LEU A 130 31.56 23.50 -10.40
C LEU A 130 32.99 23.98 -10.13
N ALA A 131 33.16 24.97 -9.25
CA ALA A 131 34.49 25.48 -8.84
C ALA A 131 35.30 24.40 -8.12
N LEU A 132 34.68 23.67 -7.19
CA LEU A 132 35.28 22.51 -6.52
C LEU A 132 35.67 21.42 -7.51
N ALA A 133 34.78 21.09 -8.47
CA ALA A 133 35.04 20.09 -9.50
C ALA A 133 36.29 20.46 -10.34
N GLN A 134 36.46 21.75 -10.72
CA GLN A 134 37.64 22.22 -11.44
C GLN A 134 38.92 22.07 -10.62
N ASN A 135 38.85 22.35 -9.32
CA ASN A 135 40.00 22.20 -8.43
C ASN A 135 40.38 20.71 -8.24
N LEU A 136 39.41 19.83 -8.07
CA LEU A 136 39.63 18.39 -7.94
C LEU A 136 40.18 17.75 -9.22
N GLU A 137 39.87 18.30 -10.40
CA GLU A 137 40.41 17.82 -11.68
C GLU A 137 41.90 18.06 -11.84
N LYS A 138 42.41 19.19 -11.32
CA LYS A 138 43.84 19.51 -11.29
C LYS A 138 44.61 18.54 -10.38
N GLY A 139 43.92 17.88 -9.45
CA GLY A 139 44.47 16.92 -8.52
C GLY A 139 44.27 15.46 -8.94
N ARG A 140 44.49 14.53 -7.99
CA ARG A 140 44.33 13.07 -8.20
C ARG A 140 42.88 12.59 -8.05
N CYS A 141 41.92 13.48 -7.78
CA CYS A 141 40.53 13.13 -7.43
C CYS A 141 39.52 13.28 -8.58
N LYS A 142 39.92 12.91 -9.80
CA LYS A 142 39.10 13.04 -11.03
C LYS A 142 37.71 12.41 -10.94
N ALA A 143 37.56 11.31 -10.19
CA ALA A 143 36.24 10.64 -10.03
C ALA A 143 35.28 11.52 -9.22
N ARG A 144 35.74 12.20 -8.16
CA ARG A 144 34.91 13.13 -7.36
C ARG A 144 34.49 14.35 -8.19
N ALA A 145 35.41 14.91 -9.01
CA ALA A 145 35.09 16.00 -9.92
C ALA A 145 34.02 15.63 -10.91
N ARG A 146 34.09 14.40 -11.48
CA ARG A 146 33.06 13.85 -12.38
C ARG A 146 31.70 13.74 -11.73
N LEU A 147 31.63 13.27 -10.46
CA LEU A 147 30.39 13.18 -9.72
C LEU A 147 29.75 14.55 -9.48
N LEU A 148 30.52 15.54 -9.03
CA LEU A 148 30.03 16.91 -8.83
C LEU A 148 29.49 17.52 -10.12
N ARG A 149 30.16 17.33 -11.26
CA ARG A 149 29.63 17.77 -12.56
C ARG A 149 28.36 17.12 -12.96
N ALA A 150 28.27 15.79 -12.80
CA ALA A 150 27.04 15.05 -13.10
C ALA A 150 25.87 15.53 -12.23
N LEU A 151 26.13 15.84 -10.95
CA LEU A 151 25.13 16.41 -10.05
C LEU A 151 24.73 17.87 -10.39
N CYS A 152 25.60 18.61 -11.05
CA CYS A 152 25.26 19.93 -11.58
C CYS A 152 24.34 19.86 -12.81
N GLU A 153 24.43 18.79 -13.60
CA GLU A 153 23.55 18.54 -14.75
C GLU A 153 22.23 17.90 -14.30
N GLU A 154 22.29 16.91 -13.43
CA GLU A 154 21.14 16.17 -12.87
C GLU A 154 21.19 16.26 -11.33
N PRO A 155 20.46 17.21 -10.70
CA PRO A 155 20.55 17.48 -9.25
C PRO A 155 20.21 16.31 -8.34
N LYS A 156 19.47 15.29 -8.85
CA LYS A 156 19.08 14.07 -8.15
C LYS A 156 19.56 12.86 -8.94
N LEU A 157 20.75 12.36 -8.66
CA LEU A 157 21.37 11.26 -9.39
C LEU A 157 21.12 9.92 -8.69
N ASP A 158 20.56 8.94 -9.42
CA ASP A 158 20.35 7.58 -8.90
C ASP A 158 21.70 6.94 -8.53
N TYR A 159 21.83 6.44 -7.29
CA TYR A 159 23.06 5.86 -6.77
C TYR A 159 23.54 4.64 -7.59
N THR A 160 22.60 3.80 -8.05
CA THR A 160 22.91 2.60 -8.84
C THR A 160 23.41 3.00 -10.23
N ARG A 161 22.79 4.02 -10.82
CA ARG A 161 23.21 4.60 -12.09
C ARG A 161 24.58 5.26 -11.98
N ALA A 162 24.79 6.07 -10.92
CA ALA A 162 26.08 6.67 -10.64
C ALA A 162 27.19 5.60 -10.50
N SER A 163 26.88 4.49 -9.83
CA SER A 163 27.83 3.40 -9.67
C SER A 163 28.13 2.66 -10.96
N LYS A 164 27.11 2.34 -11.77
CA LYS A 164 27.27 1.54 -12.99
C LYS A 164 27.80 2.34 -14.19
N GLU A 165 27.23 3.52 -14.44
CA GLU A 165 27.54 4.32 -15.64
C GLU A 165 28.73 5.25 -15.43
N LEU A 166 28.85 5.84 -14.24
CA LEU A 166 29.95 6.77 -13.93
C LEU A 166 31.09 6.13 -13.16
N GLY A 167 31.01 4.85 -12.82
CA GLY A 167 32.03 4.13 -12.05
C GLY A 167 32.21 4.68 -10.64
N MET A 168 31.17 5.27 -10.02
CA MET A 168 31.23 5.87 -8.70
C MET A 168 31.13 4.81 -7.61
N THR A 169 32.22 4.56 -6.91
CA THR A 169 32.23 3.65 -5.76
C THR A 169 31.89 4.39 -4.47
N ALA A 170 31.54 3.63 -3.41
CA ALA A 170 31.35 4.20 -2.07
C ALA A 170 32.57 5.03 -1.62
N ALA A 171 33.79 4.63 -1.98
CA ALA A 171 35.01 5.35 -1.67
C ALA A 171 35.12 6.73 -2.35
N VAL A 172 34.41 6.97 -3.43
CA VAL A 172 34.32 8.27 -4.10
C VAL A 172 33.27 9.16 -3.44
N ILE A 173 32.12 8.58 -3.06
CA ILE A 173 30.97 9.31 -2.52
C ILE A 173 31.15 9.64 -1.04
N ALA A 174 31.66 8.70 -0.22
CA ALA A 174 31.76 8.88 1.22
C ALA A 174 32.54 10.15 1.66
N PRO A 175 33.69 10.49 1.08
CA PRO A 175 34.39 11.71 1.47
C PRO A 175 33.66 13.01 1.10
N LEU A 176 32.82 12.99 0.06
CA LEU A 176 32.00 14.15 -0.28
C LEU A 176 30.81 14.31 0.67
N VAL A 177 30.28 13.17 1.18
CA VAL A 177 29.25 13.17 2.24
C VAL A 177 29.84 13.65 3.56
N GLU A 178 31.06 13.19 3.96
CA GLU A 178 31.76 13.60 5.17
C GLU A 178 32.06 15.08 5.16
N GLN A 179 32.37 15.65 3.99
CA GLN A 179 32.61 17.09 3.81
C GLN A 179 31.33 17.91 3.73
N GLY A 180 30.15 17.27 3.78
CA GLY A 180 28.85 17.93 3.67
C GLY A 180 28.53 18.49 2.28
N LEU A 181 29.28 18.14 1.25
CA LEU A 181 29.11 18.63 -0.13
C LEU A 181 27.95 17.94 -0.85
N VAL A 182 27.69 16.68 -0.51
CA VAL A 182 26.58 15.88 -1.02
C VAL A 182 25.91 15.13 0.13
N HIS A 183 24.66 14.72 -0.06
CA HIS A 183 23.98 13.78 0.85
C HIS A 183 23.35 12.64 0.08
N ILE A 184 23.11 11.54 0.78
CA ILE A 184 22.41 10.37 0.23
C ILE A 184 20.98 10.40 0.76
N GLN A 185 20.03 10.61 -0.13
CA GLN A 185 18.60 10.49 0.16
C GLN A 185 18.14 9.08 -0.17
N GLN A 186 17.37 8.48 0.74
CA GLN A 186 16.72 7.19 0.51
C GLN A 186 15.23 7.42 0.29
N ASP A 187 14.75 7.10 -0.90
CA ASP A 187 13.34 7.19 -1.24
C ASP A 187 12.74 5.79 -1.28
N GLU A 188 11.64 5.60 -0.58
CA GLU A 188 10.83 4.39 -0.72
C GLU A 188 10.19 4.38 -2.12
N ILE A 189 10.40 3.32 -2.88
CA ILE A 189 9.80 3.15 -4.19
C ILE A 189 8.76 2.06 -4.14
N TYR A 190 7.57 2.39 -4.61
CA TYR A 190 6.54 1.40 -4.82
C TYR A 190 6.82 0.59 -6.09
N ARG A 191 6.69 -0.73 -5.98
CA ARG A 191 6.73 -1.61 -7.16
C ARG A 191 5.44 -1.39 -7.94
N ILE A 192 5.56 -0.73 -9.09
CA ILE A 192 4.44 -0.49 -9.99
C ILE A 192 4.48 -1.60 -11.06
N PRO A 193 3.37 -2.34 -11.26
CA PRO A 193 3.33 -3.45 -12.21
C PRO A 193 3.41 -3.03 -13.69
N ILE A 194 3.43 -1.74 -13.97
CA ILE A 194 3.53 -1.15 -15.30
C ILE A 194 4.64 -0.11 -15.29
N GLU A 195 5.53 -0.12 -16.29
CA GLU A 195 6.59 0.87 -16.41
C GLU A 195 6.01 2.28 -16.61
N GLU A 196 6.35 3.19 -15.70
CA GLU A 196 5.98 4.59 -15.75
C GLU A 196 6.48 5.23 -17.04
N GLY A 197 5.63 6.05 -17.66
CA GLY A 197 5.96 6.72 -18.94
C GLY A 197 5.69 5.89 -20.20
N SER A 198 5.43 4.57 -20.09
CA SER A 198 5.13 3.73 -21.26
C SER A 198 3.72 3.90 -21.81
N ILE A 199 2.81 4.55 -21.07
CA ILE A 199 1.42 4.72 -21.45
C ILE A 199 1.13 6.19 -21.72
N PRO A 200 0.78 6.57 -22.97
CA PRO A 200 0.37 7.92 -23.27
C PRO A 200 -0.91 8.27 -22.52
N ARG A 201 -0.99 9.50 -21.99
CA ARG A 201 -2.21 9.99 -21.34
C ARG A 201 -3.32 10.17 -22.37
N GLU A 202 -4.45 9.55 -22.09
CA GLU A 202 -5.65 9.65 -22.88
C GLU A 202 -6.61 10.67 -22.22
N LYS A 203 -7.26 11.51 -23.05
CA LYS A 203 -8.36 12.36 -22.57
C LYS A 203 -9.65 11.57 -22.70
N LEU A 204 -10.51 11.65 -21.68
CA LEU A 204 -11.87 11.11 -21.77
C LEU A 204 -12.62 11.87 -22.87
N SER A 205 -13.21 11.14 -23.82
CA SER A 205 -14.07 11.72 -24.84
C SER A 205 -15.33 12.33 -24.20
N SER A 206 -15.97 13.28 -24.91
CA SER A 206 -17.25 13.81 -24.51
C SER A 206 -18.30 12.69 -24.53
N LEU A 207 -19.20 12.72 -23.53
CA LEU A 207 -20.33 11.80 -23.47
C LEU A 207 -21.39 12.20 -24.51
N THR A 208 -22.09 11.21 -25.08
CA THR A 208 -23.30 11.45 -25.87
C THR A 208 -24.44 11.93 -24.95
N GLU A 209 -25.49 12.51 -25.53
CA GLU A 209 -26.66 12.96 -24.76
C GLU A 209 -27.27 11.84 -23.89
N ALA A 210 -27.46 10.65 -24.45
CA ALA A 210 -27.96 9.49 -23.70
C ALA A 210 -27.02 9.06 -22.55
N GLN A 211 -25.70 9.11 -22.75
CA GLN A 211 -24.74 8.81 -21.70
C GLN A 211 -24.72 9.90 -20.61
N GLN A 212 -24.90 11.16 -21.01
CA GLN A 212 -25.01 12.28 -20.09
C GLN A 212 -26.27 12.17 -19.23
N GLU A 213 -27.39 11.77 -19.81
CA GLU A 213 -28.64 11.52 -19.08
C GLU A 213 -28.47 10.44 -18.03
N VAL A 214 -27.84 9.29 -18.38
CA VAL A 214 -27.51 8.22 -17.42
C VAL A 214 -26.60 8.73 -16.30
N LEU A 215 -25.61 9.55 -16.62
CA LEU A 215 -24.73 10.16 -15.63
C LEU A 215 -25.51 11.04 -14.64
N CYS A 216 -26.43 11.87 -15.12
CA CYS A 216 -27.28 12.73 -14.29
C CYS A 216 -28.17 11.88 -13.35
N GLN A 217 -28.82 10.84 -13.85
CA GLN A 217 -29.65 9.94 -13.04
C GLN A 217 -28.84 9.27 -11.90
N ILE A 218 -27.59 8.87 -12.15
CA ILE A 218 -26.71 8.31 -11.11
C ILE A 218 -26.36 9.38 -10.08
N GLN A 219 -26.07 10.60 -10.51
CA GLN A 219 -25.77 11.72 -9.60
C GLN A 219 -26.94 12.10 -8.72
N GLU A 220 -28.15 12.12 -9.26
CA GLU A 220 -29.39 12.33 -8.50
C GLU A 220 -29.59 11.25 -7.44
N GLU A 221 -29.37 9.97 -7.78
CA GLU A 221 -29.46 8.87 -6.80
C GLU A 221 -28.42 9.04 -5.69
N TRP A 222 -27.21 9.50 -6.03
CA TRP A 222 -26.12 9.72 -5.05
C TRP A 222 -26.38 10.85 -4.06
N GLN A 223 -27.20 11.83 -4.43
CA GLN A 223 -27.54 12.96 -3.56
C GLN A 223 -28.62 12.62 -2.54
N LYS A 224 -29.25 11.47 -2.66
CA LYS A 224 -30.26 11.02 -1.69
C LYS A 224 -29.64 10.69 -0.34
N GLU A 225 -30.40 10.84 0.71
CA GLU A 225 -30.00 10.51 2.08
C GLU A 225 -29.57 9.03 2.21
N THR A 226 -30.26 8.15 1.51
CA THR A 226 -29.98 6.71 1.42
C THR A 226 -29.85 6.29 -0.04
N PRO A 227 -28.66 6.46 -0.67
CA PRO A 227 -28.47 6.10 -2.06
C PRO A 227 -28.56 4.57 -2.27
N ARG A 228 -29.24 4.18 -3.32
CA ARG A 228 -29.39 2.76 -3.71
C ARG A 228 -28.33 2.36 -4.73
N PRO A 229 -28.02 1.05 -4.85
CA PRO A 229 -27.19 0.54 -5.94
C PRO A 229 -27.82 0.88 -7.31
N VAL A 230 -26.98 1.31 -8.24
CA VAL A 230 -27.37 1.65 -9.62
C VAL A 230 -26.81 0.61 -10.59
N LEU A 231 -27.66 0.08 -11.47
CA LEU A 231 -27.26 -0.81 -12.55
C LEU A 231 -27.23 -0.04 -13.87
N ILE A 232 -26.06 0.07 -14.49
CA ILE A 232 -25.91 0.58 -15.86
C ILE A 232 -26.10 -0.59 -16.82
N HIS A 233 -27.28 -0.67 -17.45
CA HIS A 233 -27.60 -1.71 -18.43
C HIS A 233 -27.38 -1.19 -19.87
N GLY A 234 -26.86 -2.03 -20.75
CA GLY A 234 -26.64 -1.69 -22.16
C GLY A 234 -25.85 -2.78 -22.90
N VAL A 235 -25.96 -2.79 -24.21
CA VAL A 235 -25.24 -3.74 -25.08
C VAL A 235 -23.73 -3.53 -25.04
N THR A 236 -22.96 -4.51 -25.48
CA THR A 236 -21.52 -4.38 -25.64
C THR A 236 -21.22 -3.27 -26.64
N GLY A 237 -20.27 -2.38 -26.32
CA GLY A 237 -19.95 -1.22 -27.18
C GLY A 237 -20.81 0.03 -26.96
N SER A 238 -21.86 -0.01 -26.13
CA SER A 238 -22.71 1.19 -25.84
C SER A 238 -22.00 2.30 -25.06
N GLY A 239 -20.74 2.13 -24.69
CA GLY A 239 -19.96 3.13 -24.00
C GLY A 239 -20.19 3.19 -22.47
N LYS A 240 -20.74 2.15 -21.85
CA LYS A 240 -20.86 2.04 -20.37
C LYS A 240 -19.58 2.41 -19.63
N THR A 241 -18.44 1.99 -20.19
CA THR A 241 -17.12 2.31 -19.65
C THR A 241 -16.87 3.82 -19.56
N GLN A 242 -17.31 4.59 -20.55
CA GLN A 242 -17.14 6.06 -20.55
C GLN A 242 -17.97 6.73 -19.45
N VAL A 243 -19.19 6.23 -19.20
CA VAL A 243 -20.06 6.76 -18.15
C VAL A 243 -19.43 6.56 -16.78
N TYR A 244 -19.02 5.33 -16.43
CA TYR A 244 -18.43 5.12 -15.11
C TYR A 244 -17.02 5.74 -14.98
N MET A 245 -16.25 5.89 -16.06
CA MET A 245 -14.99 6.63 -16.02
C MET A 245 -15.22 8.11 -15.73
N LYS A 246 -16.29 8.69 -16.28
CA LYS A 246 -16.65 10.09 -15.98
C LYS A 246 -17.10 10.27 -14.54
N LEU A 247 -17.85 9.30 -13.98
CA LEU A 247 -18.17 9.26 -12.56
C LEU A 247 -16.92 9.20 -11.69
N ILE A 248 -15.99 8.33 -12.03
CA ILE A 248 -14.71 8.18 -11.32
C ILE A 248 -13.94 9.51 -11.32
N GLU A 249 -13.84 10.18 -12.50
CA GLU A 249 -13.16 11.47 -12.63
C GLU A 249 -13.77 12.51 -11.67
N GLN A 250 -15.09 12.55 -11.56
CA GLN A 250 -15.79 13.49 -10.68
C GLN A 250 -15.54 13.20 -9.19
N VAL A 251 -15.57 11.91 -8.81
CA VAL A 251 -15.32 11.48 -7.42
C VAL A 251 -13.88 11.79 -7.00
N VAL A 252 -12.95 11.52 -7.90
CA VAL A 252 -11.52 11.80 -7.67
C VAL A 252 -11.26 13.30 -7.59
N ALA A 253 -11.94 14.11 -8.42
CA ALA A 253 -11.84 15.57 -8.34
C ALA A 253 -12.35 16.14 -7.00
N GLN A 254 -13.27 15.43 -6.32
CA GLN A 254 -13.72 15.75 -4.96
C GLN A 254 -12.76 15.28 -3.86
N GLY A 255 -11.60 14.73 -4.22
CA GLY A 255 -10.64 14.17 -3.25
C GLY A 255 -11.10 12.86 -2.59
N LYS A 256 -12.09 12.18 -3.15
CA LYS A 256 -12.60 10.89 -2.66
C LYS A 256 -11.93 9.71 -3.38
N GLN A 257 -11.99 8.54 -2.77
CA GLN A 257 -11.47 7.28 -3.32
C GLN A 257 -12.56 6.49 -4.02
N VAL A 258 -12.16 5.70 -5.01
CA VAL A 258 -13.04 4.80 -5.78
C VAL A 258 -12.48 3.40 -5.77
N ILE A 259 -13.34 2.42 -5.59
CA ILE A 259 -13.01 0.99 -5.75
C ILE A 259 -13.70 0.51 -7.02
N VAL A 260 -12.92 -0.04 -7.95
CA VAL A 260 -13.43 -0.66 -9.18
C VAL A 260 -13.16 -2.16 -9.10
N LEU A 261 -14.23 -2.95 -9.08
CA LEU A 261 -14.14 -4.41 -9.08
C LEU A 261 -14.27 -4.93 -10.51
N ILE A 262 -13.25 -5.60 -11.00
CA ILE A 262 -13.22 -6.16 -12.35
C ILE A 262 -13.04 -7.68 -12.23
N PRO A 263 -13.90 -8.51 -12.87
CA PRO A 263 -13.72 -9.95 -12.90
C PRO A 263 -12.32 -10.31 -13.46
N GLU A 264 -11.64 -11.31 -12.87
CA GLU A 264 -10.26 -11.65 -13.23
C GLU A 264 -10.09 -11.98 -14.72
N ILE A 265 -11.07 -12.65 -15.31
CA ILE A 265 -11.12 -12.96 -16.75
C ILE A 265 -11.19 -11.71 -17.64
N SER A 266 -11.74 -10.61 -17.12
CA SER A 266 -11.87 -9.33 -17.84
C SER A 266 -10.71 -8.38 -17.55
N LEU A 267 -9.83 -8.69 -16.61
CA LEU A 267 -8.65 -7.91 -16.29
C LEU A 267 -7.52 -8.22 -17.28
N THR A 268 -7.69 -7.72 -18.47
CA THR A 268 -6.63 -7.76 -19.47
C THR A 268 -5.62 -6.65 -19.21
N TYR A 269 -4.40 -6.81 -19.72
CA TYR A 269 -3.40 -5.74 -19.75
C TYR A 269 -3.97 -4.45 -20.38
N GLN A 270 -4.84 -4.58 -21.37
CA GLN A 270 -5.50 -3.44 -22.03
C GLN A 270 -6.43 -2.68 -21.09
N THR A 271 -7.19 -3.38 -20.22
CA THR A 271 -8.07 -2.73 -19.25
C THR A 271 -7.26 -1.92 -18.25
N VAL A 272 -6.21 -2.51 -17.69
CA VAL A 272 -5.30 -1.83 -16.76
C VAL A 272 -4.63 -0.64 -17.42
N ARG A 273 -4.13 -0.81 -18.66
CA ARG A 273 -3.51 0.26 -19.45
C ARG A 273 -4.45 1.45 -19.68
N ARG A 274 -5.75 1.20 -19.94
CA ARG A 274 -6.75 2.29 -20.08
C ARG A 274 -6.90 3.09 -18.80
N PHE A 275 -6.99 2.41 -17.63
CA PHE A 275 -7.06 3.13 -16.35
C PHE A 275 -5.82 4.00 -16.11
N TYR A 276 -4.64 3.47 -16.38
CA TYR A 276 -3.41 4.25 -16.27
C TYR A 276 -3.35 5.39 -17.30
N GLY A 277 -3.84 5.19 -18.52
CA GLY A 277 -3.94 6.24 -19.54
C GLY A 277 -4.79 7.42 -19.10
N TRP A 278 -5.91 7.15 -18.42
CA TRP A 278 -6.82 8.20 -17.97
C TRP A 278 -6.44 8.84 -16.64
N PHE A 279 -6.00 8.05 -15.70
CA PHE A 279 -5.79 8.50 -14.31
C PHE A 279 -4.33 8.52 -13.88
N GLY A 280 -3.42 7.96 -14.70
CA GLY A 280 -1.98 7.96 -14.41
C GLY A 280 -1.66 7.29 -13.09
N ASP A 281 -0.79 7.93 -12.34
CA ASP A 281 -0.27 7.42 -11.06
C ASP A 281 -1.31 7.34 -9.95
N LYS A 282 -2.53 7.83 -10.19
CA LYS A 282 -3.65 7.73 -9.23
C LYS A 282 -4.24 6.32 -9.16
N VAL A 283 -3.79 5.39 -10.03
CA VAL A 283 -4.31 4.03 -10.11
C VAL A 283 -3.43 3.08 -9.31
N SER A 284 -4.04 2.34 -8.39
CA SER A 284 -3.43 1.18 -7.73
C SER A 284 -4.17 -0.07 -8.17
N VAL A 285 -3.42 -1.09 -8.60
CA VAL A 285 -3.99 -2.36 -9.09
C VAL A 285 -3.63 -3.47 -8.12
N LEU A 286 -4.65 -4.22 -7.67
CA LEU A 286 -4.46 -5.42 -6.86
C LEU A 286 -5.05 -6.62 -7.59
N ASN A 287 -4.24 -7.65 -7.84
CA ASN A 287 -4.67 -8.89 -8.47
C ASN A 287 -3.90 -10.10 -7.93
N SER A 288 -4.33 -11.31 -8.30
CA SER A 288 -3.74 -12.57 -7.84
C SER A 288 -2.31 -12.78 -8.38
N ARG A 289 -1.95 -12.16 -9.51
CA ARG A 289 -0.64 -12.31 -10.18
C ARG A 289 0.46 -11.47 -9.53
N LEU A 290 0.11 -10.47 -8.74
CA LEU A 290 1.08 -9.64 -8.05
C LEU A 290 1.79 -10.46 -6.96
N SER A 291 3.10 -10.29 -6.88
CA SER A 291 3.89 -10.78 -5.76
C SER A 291 3.43 -10.15 -4.44
N MET A 292 3.78 -10.77 -3.31
CA MET A 292 3.46 -10.26 -1.98
C MET A 292 3.97 -8.83 -1.78
N GLY A 293 5.18 -8.54 -2.29
CA GLY A 293 5.78 -7.21 -2.22
C GLY A 293 5.03 -6.16 -3.02
N GLU A 294 4.63 -6.49 -4.24
CA GLU A 294 3.83 -5.59 -5.08
C GLU A 294 2.46 -5.32 -4.46
N ARG A 295 1.77 -6.35 -3.91
CA ARG A 295 0.49 -6.15 -3.21
C ARG A 295 0.64 -5.24 -2.01
N TYR A 296 1.67 -5.43 -1.21
CA TYR A 296 1.95 -4.59 -0.05
C TYR A 296 2.21 -3.14 -0.46
N ASP A 297 3.03 -2.92 -1.47
CA ASP A 297 3.35 -1.58 -1.98
C ASP A 297 2.09 -0.89 -2.55
N GLN A 298 1.29 -1.60 -3.34
CA GLN A 298 0.03 -1.06 -3.88
C GLN A 298 -0.97 -0.74 -2.76
N PHE A 299 -1.06 -1.57 -1.74
CA PHE A 299 -1.91 -1.31 -0.57
C PHE A 299 -1.44 -0.08 0.22
N ARG A 300 -0.14 0.03 0.52
CA ARG A 300 0.44 1.20 1.22
C ARG A 300 0.21 2.48 0.45
N ARG A 301 0.46 2.46 -0.85
CA ARG A 301 0.21 3.59 -1.76
C ARG A 301 -1.22 4.06 -1.67
N ALA A 302 -2.15 3.12 -1.73
CA ALA A 302 -3.56 3.40 -1.64
C ALA A 302 -3.99 3.96 -0.28
N LYS A 303 -3.43 3.44 0.83
CA LYS A 303 -3.73 3.89 2.20
C LYS A 303 -3.19 5.28 2.48
N ARG A 304 -1.97 5.59 2.05
CA ARG A 304 -1.33 6.89 2.28
C ARG A 304 -1.89 8.00 1.40
N GLY A 305 -2.46 7.65 0.25
CA GLY A 305 -2.92 8.64 -0.73
C GLY A 305 -1.76 9.46 -1.31
N GLU A 306 -0.53 8.98 -1.20
CA GLU A 306 0.68 9.69 -1.57
C GLU A 306 1.08 9.39 -3.01
N ASN A 307 1.43 10.47 -3.73
CA ASN A 307 2.21 10.41 -4.94
C ASN A 307 3.66 10.79 -4.56
N PRO A 308 4.67 9.91 -4.66
CA PRO A 308 6.02 10.19 -4.18
C PRO A 308 6.71 11.32 -4.92
N ASP A 309 6.27 11.68 -6.13
CA ASP A 309 7.02 12.59 -7.01
C ASP A 309 6.51 14.04 -7.05
N HIS A 310 5.38 14.36 -6.42
CA HIS A 310 4.83 15.73 -6.42
C HIS A 310 4.38 16.12 -5.02
N GLY A 311 5.15 16.96 -4.36
CA GLY A 311 4.87 17.58 -3.05
C GLY A 311 3.61 18.46 -3.06
N GLY A 312 2.47 17.88 -3.25
CA GLY A 312 1.20 18.60 -3.26
C GLY A 312 0.00 17.68 -3.21
N THR A 313 -0.84 17.86 -2.19
CA THR A 313 -2.20 17.37 -1.99
C THR A 313 -2.48 15.90 -2.31
N ALA A 314 -2.80 15.16 -1.26
CA ALA A 314 -3.19 13.76 -1.23
C ALA A 314 -4.14 13.36 -2.37
N PHE A 315 -3.64 12.63 -3.35
CA PHE A 315 -4.46 11.96 -4.34
C PHE A 315 -4.80 10.55 -3.85
N ARG A 316 -6.08 10.23 -3.88
CA ARG A 316 -6.63 8.98 -3.37
C ARG A 316 -6.80 8.00 -4.52
N SER A 317 -6.38 6.76 -4.29
CA SER A 317 -6.14 5.72 -5.29
C SER A 317 -7.38 4.92 -5.67
N PHE A 318 -7.36 4.33 -6.86
CA PHE A 318 -8.33 3.32 -7.30
C PHE A 318 -7.90 1.93 -6.84
N TYR A 319 -8.85 1.14 -6.42
CA TYR A 319 -8.64 -0.26 -6.10
C TYR A 319 -9.36 -1.15 -7.10
N THR A 320 -8.66 -2.15 -7.60
CA THR A 320 -9.29 -3.30 -8.22
C THR A 320 -9.11 -4.48 -7.27
N PHE A 321 -10.16 -4.85 -6.56
CA PHE A 321 -10.17 -6.07 -5.75
C PHE A 321 -10.61 -7.26 -6.60
N PHE A 322 -9.91 -8.37 -6.46
CA PHE A 322 -10.28 -9.64 -7.02
C PHE A 322 -10.78 -10.57 -5.94
N GLN A 323 -11.96 -11.12 -6.13
CA GLN A 323 -12.32 -12.38 -5.50
C GLN A 323 -11.62 -13.49 -6.30
N PRO A 324 -10.75 -14.32 -5.69
CA PRO A 324 -10.35 -15.56 -6.33
C PRO A 324 -11.60 -16.42 -6.44
N GLY A 325 -12.10 -16.61 -7.67
CA GLY A 325 -13.13 -17.60 -7.95
C GLY A 325 -12.55 -18.98 -7.73
N THR A 326 -12.77 -19.54 -6.58
CA THR A 326 -12.69 -20.99 -6.39
C THR A 326 -13.95 -21.61 -6.96
N TYR A 327 -14.01 -21.75 -8.27
CA TYR A 327 -14.84 -22.78 -8.88
C TYR A 327 -13.93 -23.98 -9.12
N HIS A 328 -13.91 -24.89 -8.16
CA HIS A 328 -13.61 -26.28 -8.42
C HIS A 328 -14.93 -26.94 -8.82
N ASN A 329 -14.94 -27.44 -10.07
CA ASN A 329 -15.88 -28.47 -10.47
C ASN A 329 -15.71 -29.73 -9.64
#